data_4e55690ec23de345bb98b8f4eef2861b
#
_entry.id   4e55690ec23de345bb98b8f4eef2861b
#
_cell.length_a   1.000
_cell.length_b   1.000
_cell.length_c   1.000
_cell.angle_alpha   90.00
_cell.angle_beta   90.00
_cell.angle_gamma   90.00
#
_symmetry.space_group_name_H-M   'P 1'
#
loop_
_entity.id
_entity.type
_entity.pdbx_description
1 polymer ?
#
loop_
_entity_poly.entity_id
_entity_poly.type
_entity_poly.pdbx_seq_one_letter_code
_entity_poly.pdbx_strand_id
1 'polypeptide(L)'
;MLPAFTLSAAAYAPGLSPHGCGAASRVVAPEMSGKRILYGDEARRSLASGVDKVANAVKVTLGPKGRNVVLGATPQRRVFPEVVNDGVTIAAEISLDDNCENIGANLVLQSAAKTDSRAGDGTTTSTVLTQALVNEGLRYVSNGHNAVALQRGLIKGSAWIVKKIREMATPVETYEQYKGIAALSAQSEEYGTVIADAIHRVGADGAIVVAPAQGLEDELQLTEGMEIEVGWITNLLVKEQEAQTTTLAKPRVFVTDEKITMIDELLPLLEKVLDTQEPLLIIAEDITGEALSGLVLNQNRGVLDMCAVKAPGFGDVKRAFLQDICTFTGAKFFTKELGMKPTDVTMDDLGTLDRCVVEKSKTLMVSDGAHDEAVTKRVDELKKQLEEKLATGKEFEAQRLEQRIQKLRGIVARILLGAATEAELEDKKLRYEDAINALKGGIAEGMVPGGGTTYAYMTRYADEMREIMGPEEDLAADLLLAAMSAPCQQIANNAGVLGPMVLEKVKMQEWGVGFNAATLEYENLLEAGICDPASVTTWALENAVSISASLLNTEAIVADEVKFDEDSLLQEQDVGVGIGNKAQQYAW
;
A
#
# COMPACT_ATOMS: atom_id res chain seq x y z
N MET A 1 -64.43 -10.54 33.28
CA MET A 1 -65.59 -9.72 32.85
C MET A 1 -65.14 -8.93 31.64
N LEU A 2 -65.72 -9.25 30.53
CA LEU A 2 -65.75 -8.56 29.21
C LEU A 2 -66.40 -7.18 29.39
N PRO A 3 -66.37 -6.23 28.37
CA PRO A 3 -66.57 -6.59 26.94
C PRO A 3 -65.71 -5.81 25.92
N ALA A 4 -65.77 -6.38 24.72
CA ALA A 4 -65.39 -5.85 23.42
C ALA A 4 -66.26 -4.63 23.00
N PHE A 5 -65.65 -3.76 22.15
CA PHE A 5 -66.44 -2.89 21.26
C PHE A 5 -65.86 -2.91 19.84
N THR A 6 -66.61 -3.51 18.97
CA THR A 6 -66.56 -3.34 17.54
C THR A 6 -67.31 -2.07 17.14
N LEU A 7 -66.78 -1.28 16.22
CA LEU A 7 -67.58 -0.33 15.43
C LEU A 7 -67.12 -0.30 13.99
N SER A 8 -67.99 -0.80 13.12
CA SER A 8 -68.05 -0.66 11.70
C SER A 8 -68.63 0.71 11.34
N ALA A 9 -68.08 1.37 10.32
CA ALA A 9 -68.86 2.31 9.53
C ALA A 9 -68.30 2.40 8.10
N ALA A 10 -69.16 2.16 7.16
CA ALA A 10 -68.92 2.14 5.73
C ALA A 10 -69.14 3.52 5.06
N ALA A 11 -68.51 3.64 3.89
CA ALA A 11 -68.96 4.37 2.70
C ALA A 11 -69.01 5.90 2.68
N TYR A 12 -68.16 6.47 1.83
CA TYR A 12 -68.61 7.32 0.73
C TYR A 12 -67.46 7.53 -0.29
N ALA A 13 -67.63 7.08 -1.52
CA ALA A 13 -66.84 7.52 -2.65
C ALA A 13 -67.60 8.69 -3.36
N PRO A 14 -66.92 9.62 -4.03
CA PRO A 14 -66.94 9.53 -5.47
C PRO A 14 -65.60 9.87 -6.18
N GLY A 15 -65.42 9.19 -7.28
CA GLY A 15 -64.47 9.18 -8.34
C GLY A 15 -63.63 10.46 -8.67
N LEU A 16 -62.34 10.15 -8.96
CA LEU A 16 -61.53 10.93 -9.88
C LEU A 16 -60.55 9.99 -10.60
N SER A 17 -60.46 10.18 -11.89
CA SER A 17 -59.79 9.38 -12.91
C SER A 17 -58.26 9.23 -12.75
N PRO A 18 -57.64 8.23 -13.43
CA PRO A 18 -56.24 7.88 -13.26
C PRO A 18 -55.32 8.69 -14.18
N HIS A 19 -54.42 9.46 -13.60
CA HIS A 19 -53.27 9.94 -14.32
C HIS A 19 -52.00 9.79 -13.50
N GLY A 20 -51.00 9.15 -14.12
CA GLY A 20 -49.61 9.22 -13.69
C GLY A 20 -49.13 8.03 -12.83
N CYS A 21 -48.81 6.93 -13.47
CA CYS A 21 -47.99 5.88 -12.91
C CYS A 21 -46.55 6.38 -12.74
N GLY A 22 -46.24 6.97 -11.57
CA GLY A 22 -44.89 7.15 -11.13
C GLY A 22 -44.33 5.79 -10.74
N ALA A 23 -43.32 5.32 -11.43
CA ALA A 23 -42.58 4.14 -11.06
C ALA A 23 -42.02 4.32 -9.63
N ALA A 24 -42.67 3.70 -8.65
CA ALA A 24 -42.06 3.53 -7.34
C ALA A 24 -40.81 2.68 -7.53
N SER A 25 -39.65 3.29 -7.35
CA SER A 25 -38.41 2.56 -7.21
C SER A 25 -38.60 1.60 -6.03
N ARG A 26 -38.71 0.32 -6.34
CA ARG A 26 -38.61 -0.73 -5.30
C ARG A 26 -37.25 -0.54 -4.64
N VAL A 27 -37.22 -0.07 -3.42
CA VAL A 27 -36.11 -0.26 -2.52
C VAL A 27 -36.00 -1.78 -2.34
N VAL A 28 -35.07 -2.37 -3.03
CA VAL A 28 -34.70 -3.78 -2.81
C VAL A 28 -34.15 -3.81 -1.39
N ALA A 29 -34.92 -4.36 -0.47
CA ALA A 29 -34.40 -4.67 0.86
C ALA A 29 -33.18 -5.58 0.68
N PRO A 30 -32.07 -5.36 1.42
CA PRO A 30 -30.93 -6.27 1.33
C PRO A 30 -31.43 -7.67 1.72
N GLU A 31 -31.45 -8.60 0.75
CA GLU A 31 -31.69 -10.00 1.04
C GLU A 31 -30.58 -10.46 1.98
N MET A 32 -30.94 -10.87 3.19
CA MET A 32 -30.03 -11.56 4.08
C MET A 32 -29.71 -12.92 3.45
N SER A 33 -28.58 -13.01 2.73
CA SER A 33 -28.09 -14.29 2.24
C SER A 33 -27.75 -15.20 3.42
N GLY A 34 -28.10 -16.49 3.31
CA GLY A 34 -27.70 -17.48 4.30
C GLY A 34 -26.18 -17.49 4.48
N LYS A 35 -25.70 -17.87 5.67
CA LYS A 35 -24.26 -18.08 5.89
C LYS A 35 -23.95 -19.56 5.78
N ARG A 36 -22.96 -19.92 4.97
CA ARG A 36 -22.37 -21.26 4.94
C ARG A 36 -21.30 -21.35 6.04
N ILE A 37 -21.36 -22.37 6.87
CA ILE A 37 -20.40 -22.58 7.94
C ILE A 37 -19.69 -23.92 7.70
N LEU A 38 -18.37 -23.90 7.61
CA LEU A 38 -17.52 -25.08 7.54
C LEU A 38 -16.73 -25.23 8.85
N TYR A 39 -16.45 -26.47 9.24
CA TYR A 39 -15.75 -26.79 10.48
C TYR A 39 -14.57 -27.73 10.25
N GLY A 40 -13.59 -27.67 11.15
CA GLY A 40 -12.47 -28.59 11.24
C GLY A 40 -11.66 -28.70 9.95
N ASP A 41 -11.40 -29.91 9.52
CA ASP A 41 -10.56 -30.19 8.35
C ASP A 41 -11.16 -29.70 7.03
N GLU A 42 -12.48 -29.66 6.91
CA GLU A 42 -13.14 -29.15 5.70
C GLU A 42 -12.89 -27.64 5.55
N ALA A 43 -13.04 -26.89 6.65
CA ALA A 43 -12.73 -25.47 6.67
C ALA A 43 -11.25 -25.21 6.30
N ARG A 44 -10.32 -25.92 6.94
CA ARG A 44 -8.88 -25.76 6.67
C ARG A 44 -8.50 -26.11 5.23
N ARG A 45 -9.06 -27.17 4.65
CA ARG A 45 -8.83 -27.55 3.24
C ARG A 45 -9.34 -26.52 2.26
N SER A 46 -10.52 -25.95 2.52
CA SER A 46 -11.08 -24.89 1.68
C SER A 46 -10.17 -23.64 1.70
N LEU A 47 -9.71 -23.21 2.89
CA LEU A 47 -8.75 -22.11 3.00
C LEU A 47 -7.44 -22.39 2.25
N ALA A 48 -6.87 -23.59 2.43
CA ALA A 48 -5.63 -23.98 1.75
C ALA A 48 -5.78 -24.03 0.22
N SER A 49 -6.93 -24.49 -0.28
CA SER A 49 -7.22 -24.47 -1.71
C SER A 49 -7.20 -23.03 -2.27
N GLY A 50 -7.79 -22.07 -1.53
CA GLY A 50 -7.74 -20.66 -1.89
C GLY A 50 -6.32 -20.11 -1.90
N VAL A 51 -5.53 -20.41 -0.85
CA VAL A 51 -4.11 -20.06 -0.76
C VAL A 51 -3.33 -20.61 -1.95
N ASP A 52 -3.52 -21.88 -2.29
CA ASP A 52 -2.80 -22.54 -3.39
C ASP A 52 -3.14 -21.95 -4.75
N LYS A 53 -4.40 -21.61 -5.01
CA LYS A 53 -4.81 -21.01 -6.28
C LYS A 53 -4.13 -19.67 -6.52
N VAL A 54 -4.11 -18.78 -5.52
CA VAL A 54 -3.42 -17.48 -5.62
C VAL A 54 -1.91 -17.67 -5.70
N ALA A 55 -1.32 -18.42 -4.79
CA ALA A 55 0.12 -18.59 -4.75
C ALA A 55 0.68 -19.28 -6.01
N ASN A 56 -0.05 -20.22 -6.61
CA ASN A 56 0.36 -20.85 -7.86
C ASN A 56 0.34 -19.89 -9.06
N ALA A 57 -0.56 -18.90 -9.06
CA ALA A 57 -0.58 -17.85 -10.08
C ALA A 57 0.58 -16.86 -9.89
N VAL A 58 0.85 -16.47 -8.63
CA VAL A 58 1.87 -15.45 -8.29
C VAL A 58 3.30 -16.01 -8.39
N LYS A 59 3.58 -17.22 -7.87
CA LYS A 59 4.96 -17.76 -7.76
C LYS A 59 5.70 -17.94 -9.09
N VAL A 60 4.99 -17.95 -10.22
CA VAL A 60 5.61 -18.07 -11.55
C VAL A 60 6.39 -16.82 -11.95
N THR A 61 6.13 -15.69 -11.30
CA THR A 61 6.83 -14.41 -11.54
C THR A 61 8.13 -14.29 -10.77
N LEU A 62 8.42 -15.17 -9.79
CA LEU A 62 9.55 -15.06 -8.89
C LEU A 62 10.89 -15.30 -9.59
N GLY A 63 11.82 -14.35 -9.45
CA GLY A 63 13.21 -14.44 -9.90
C GLY A 63 13.44 -13.95 -11.33
N PRO A 64 14.72 -13.88 -11.80
CA PRO A 64 15.09 -13.25 -13.05
C PRO A 64 14.59 -13.98 -14.30
N LYS A 65 14.17 -15.24 -14.17
CA LYS A 65 13.49 -16.03 -15.22
C LYS A 65 12.01 -16.26 -14.90
N GLY A 66 11.45 -15.42 -14.04
CA GLY A 66 10.02 -15.35 -13.80
C GLY A 66 9.24 -15.01 -15.07
N ARG A 67 7.98 -15.46 -15.11
CA ARG A 67 7.09 -15.25 -16.25
C ARG A 67 5.97 -14.30 -15.87
N ASN A 68 5.53 -13.52 -16.84
CA ASN A 68 4.43 -12.60 -16.64
C ASN A 68 3.07 -13.35 -16.58
N VAL A 69 2.12 -12.73 -15.91
CA VAL A 69 0.73 -13.16 -15.85
C VAL A 69 -0.12 -12.16 -16.64
N VAL A 70 -1.09 -12.68 -17.42
CA VAL A 70 -2.00 -11.82 -18.18
C VAL A 70 -3.31 -11.72 -17.39
N LEU A 71 -3.68 -10.51 -17.02
CA LEU A 71 -4.96 -10.19 -16.40
C LEU A 71 -6.00 -9.88 -17.47
N GLY A 72 -7.17 -10.53 -17.38
CA GLY A 72 -8.25 -10.37 -18.34
C GLY A 72 -8.89 -8.98 -18.27
N ALA A 73 -9.44 -8.52 -19.39
CA ALA A 73 -10.27 -7.32 -19.42
C ALA A 73 -11.56 -7.54 -18.61
N THR A 74 -11.85 -6.65 -17.68
CA THR A 74 -13.13 -6.62 -16.95
C THR A 74 -13.87 -5.33 -17.29
N PRO A 75 -15.17 -5.39 -17.68
CA PRO A 75 -15.90 -4.20 -18.14
C PRO A 75 -15.92 -3.02 -17.15
N GLN A 76 -15.61 -3.30 -15.89
CA GLN A 76 -15.70 -2.32 -14.80
C GLN A 76 -14.35 -1.69 -14.43
N ARG A 77 -13.22 -2.35 -14.76
CA ARG A 77 -11.89 -1.89 -14.37
C ARG A 77 -10.91 -1.71 -15.53
N ARG A 78 -10.98 -2.58 -16.55
CA ARG A 78 -9.98 -2.60 -17.65
C ARG A 78 -10.64 -2.85 -18.99
N VAL A 79 -10.32 -2.04 -19.98
CA VAL A 79 -10.82 -2.19 -21.34
C VAL A 79 -10.01 -3.24 -22.12
N PHE A 80 -8.72 -3.39 -21.78
CA PHE A 80 -7.77 -4.31 -22.45
C PHE A 80 -7.11 -5.25 -21.45
N PRO A 81 -6.68 -6.46 -21.88
CA PRO A 81 -5.83 -7.33 -21.06
C PRO A 81 -4.51 -6.64 -20.71
N GLU A 82 -4.05 -6.86 -19.49
CA GLU A 82 -2.81 -6.28 -18.97
C GLU A 82 -1.82 -7.40 -18.65
N VAL A 83 -0.55 -7.18 -18.94
CA VAL A 83 0.55 -8.13 -18.67
C VAL A 83 1.30 -7.60 -17.46
N VAL A 84 1.24 -8.32 -16.34
CA VAL A 84 1.81 -7.91 -15.06
C VAL A 84 2.78 -8.93 -14.51
N ASN A 85 3.73 -8.47 -13.70
CA ASN A 85 4.71 -9.28 -12.99
C ASN A 85 4.67 -9.07 -11.48
N ASP A 86 3.98 -8.04 -11.00
CA ASP A 86 3.85 -7.77 -9.58
C ASP A 86 2.90 -8.74 -8.86
N GLY A 87 3.37 -9.24 -7.69
CA GLY A 87 2.64 -10.25 -6.92
C GLY A 87 1.37 -9.72 -6.26
N VAL A 88 1.35 -8.47 -5.79
CA VAL A 88 0.15 -7.87 -5.15
C VAL A 88 -0.93 -7.65 -6.18
N THR A 89 -0.59 -7.05 -7.31
CA THR A 89 -1.53 -6.78 -8.40
C THR A 89 -2.17 -8.07 -8.91
N ILE A 90 -1.38 -9.13 -9.10
CA ILE A 90 -1.91 -10.44 -9.52
C ILE A 90 -2.85 -11.02 -8.45
N ALA A 91 -2.43 -10.97 -7.17
CA ALA A 91 -3.23 -11.52 -6.08
C ALA A 91 -4.56 -10.77 -5.88
N ALA A 92 -4.57 -9.45 -6.08
CA ALA A 92 -5.75 -8.60 -5.93
C ALA A 92 -6.84 -8.85 -6.99
N GLU A 93 -6.43 -9.30 -8.18
CA GLU A 93 -7.36 -9.61 -9.28
C GLU A 93 -7.96 -11.02 -9.21
N ILE A 94 -7.43 -11.89 -8.33
CA ILE A 94 -7.93 -13.26 -8.19
C ILE A 94 -9.12 -13.28 -7.25
N SER A 95 -10.31 -13.47 -7.81
CA SER A 95 -11.55 -13.75 -7.07
C SER A 95 -12.04 -15.16 -7.40
N LEU A 96 -12.40 -15.91 -6.37
CA LEU A 96 -12.83 -17.31 -6.52
C LEU A 96 -14.34 -17.43 -6.32
N ASP A 97 -14.98 -18.31 -7.10
CA ASP A 97 -16.44 -18.54 -7.05
C ASP A 97 -16.89 -19.12 -5.70
N ASP A 98 -16.09 -19.98 -5.07
CA ASP A 98 -16.37 -20.50 -3.72
C ASP A 98 -15.91 -19.46 -2.67
N ASN A 99 -16.87 -18.86 -1.97
CA ASN A 99 -16.62 -17.86 -0.95
C ASN A 99 -15.73 -18.37 0.21
N CYS A 100 -15.76 -19.67 0.51
CA CYS A 100 -14.87 -20.24 1.54
C CYS A 100 -13.42 -20.32 1.07
N GLU A 101 -13.19 -20.68 -0.20
CA GLU A 101 -11.86 -20.63 -0.80
C GLU A 101 -11.37 -19.18 -0.98
N ASN A 102 -12.29 -18.27 -1.35
CA ASN A 102 -11.99 -16.86 -1.54
C ASN A 102 -11.49 -16.19 -0.25
N ILE A 103 -11.93 -16.64 0.92
CA ILE A 103 -11.36 -16.21 2.21
C ILE A 103 -9.87 -16.58 2.28
N GLY A 104 -9.49 -17.79 1.85
CA GLY A 104 -8.08 -18.21 1.77
C GLY A 104 -7.27 -17.36 0.81
N ALA A 105 -7.82 -17.05 -0.37
CA ALA A 105 -7.23 -16.15 -1.35
C ALA A 105 -6.97 -14.74 -0.76
N ASN A 106 -7.95 -14.17 -0.08
CA ASN A 106 -7.85 -12.86 0.58
C ASN A 106 -6.82 -12.84 1.72
N LEU A 107 -6.60 -13.94 2.42
CA LEU A 107 -5.55 -14.03 3.43
C LEU A 107 -4.15 -13.95 2.80
N VAL A 108 -3.92 -14.58 1.65
CA VAL A 108 -2.66 -14.44 0.90
C VAL A 108 -2.48 -13.01 0.40
N LEU A 109 -3.50 -12.42 -0.19
CA LEU A 109 -3.48 -11.01 -0.60
C LEU A 109 -3.12 -10.10 0.58
N GLN A 110 -3.69 -10.34 1.77
CA GLN A 110 -3.35 -9.56 2.97
C GLN A 110 -1.87 -9.72 3.37
N SER A 111 -1.28 -10.91 3.20
CA SER A 111 0.16 -11.12 3.45
C SER A 111 1.01 -10.30 2.47
N ALA A 112 0.70 -10.40 1.18
CA ALA A 112 1.39 -9.67 0.12
C ALA A 112 1.26 -8.14 0.30
N ALA A 113 0.04 -7.63 0.48
CA ALA A 113 -0.22 -6.19 0.65
C ALA A 113 0.43 -5.60 1.91
N LYS A 114 0.50 -6.36 3.03
CA LYS A 114 1.24 -5.91 4.22
C LYS A 114 2.75 -5.86 3.99
N THR A 115 3.29 -6.78 3.19
CA THR A 115 4.71 -6.80 2.85
C THR A 115 5.03 -5.61 1.95
N ASP A 116 4.21 -5.36 0.95
CA ASP A 116 4.30 -4.21 0.08
C ASP A 116 4.29 -2.89 0.87
N SER A 117 3.28 -2.66 1.68
CA SER A 117 3.12 -1.41 2.45
C SER A 117 4.26 -1.11 3.45
N ARG A 118 5.06 -2.12 3.85
CA ARG A 118 6.15 -1.97 4.83
C ARG A 118 7.53 -1.99 4.21
N ALA A 119 7.74 -2.84 3.24
CA ALA A 119 9.03 -3.07 2.61
C ALA A 119 9.08 -2.58 1.16
N GLY A 120 7.92 -2.35 0.52
CA GLY A 120 7.77 -1.94 -0.87
C GLY A 120 8.24 -2.97 -1.89
N ASP A 121 8.57 -4.19 -1.45
CA ASP A 121 9.01 -5.32 -2.29
C ASP A 121 8.84 -6.64 -1.51
N GLY A 122 9.08 -7.80 -2.16
CA GLY A 122 9.03 -9.12 -1.53
C GLY A 122 7.63 -9.72 -1.44
N THR A 123 6.65 -9.18 -2.11
CA THR A 123 5.25 -9.62 -2.16
C THR A 123 5.10 -11.05 -2.64
N THR A 124 5.78 -11.42 -3.71
CA THR A 124 5.84 -12.78 -4.26
C THR A 124 6.52 -13.75 -3.29
N THR A 125 7.60 -13.33 -2.64
CA THR A 125 8.32 -14.13 -1.64
C THR A 125 7.43 -14.43 -0.42
N SER A 126 6.72 -13.42 0.09
CA SER A 126 5.75 -13.58 1.18
C SER A 126 4.64 -14.57 0.81
N THR A 127 4.13 -14.50 -0.42
CA THR A 127 3.12 -15.42 -0.94
C THR A 127 3.62 -16.87 -0.99
N VAL A 128 4.84 -17.10 -1.48
CA VAL A 128 5.47 -18.43 -1.54
C VAL A 128 5.72 -18.99 -0.14
N LEU A 129 6.20 -18.17 0.78
CA LEU A 129 6.39 -18.56 2.18
C LEU A 129 5.04 -18.91 2.83
N THR A 130 4.00 -18.11 2.61
CA THR A 130 2.65 -18.37 3.14
C THR A 130 2.12 -19.71 2.63
N GLN A 131 2.23 -19.99 1.33
CA GLN A 131 1.82 -21.26 0.74
C GLN A 131 2.56 -22.45 1.40
N ALA A 132 3.87 -22.35 1.55
CA ALA A 132 4.68 -23.42 2.14
C ALA A 132 4.32 -23.65 3.60
N LEU A 133 4.17 -22.59 4.40
CA LEU A 133 3.78 -22.66 5.81
C LEU A 133 2.39 -23.27 5.99
N VAL A 134 1.42 -22.87 5.17
CA VAL A 134 0.06 -23.39 5.26
C VAL A 134 0.03 -24.88 4.90
N ASN A 135 0.63 -25.26 3.77
CA ASN A 135 0.58 -26.63 3.29
C ASN A 135 1.31 -27.61 4.24
N GLU A 136 2.49 -27.26 4.71
CA GLU A 136 3.19 -28.11 5.69
C GLU A 136 2.52 -28.07 7.06
N GLY A 137 2.05 -26.89 7.52
CA GLY A 137 1.37 -26.76 8.80
C GLY A 137 0.09 -27.57 8.89
N LEU A 138 -0.70 -27.62 7.81
CA LEU A 138 -1.92 -28.44 7.74
C LEU A 138 -1.63 -29.94 7.87
N ARG A 139 -0.49 -30.43 7.38
CA ARG A 139 -0.08 -31.82 7.58
C ARG A 139 0.09 -32.14 9.06
N TYR A 140 0.74 -31.24 9.83
CA TYR A 140 0.91 -31.42 11.27
C TYR A 140 -0.43 -31.36 12.02
N VAL A 141 -1.27 -30.35 11.72
CA VAL A 141 -2.58 -30.19 12.37
C VAL A 141 -3.50 -31.39 12.07
N SER A 142 -3.53 -31.86 10.82
CA SER A 142 -4.33 -33.05 10.43
C SER A 142 -3.83 -34.34 11.06
N ASN A 143 -2.54 -34.40 11.43
CA ASN A 143 -1.99 -35.52 12.19
C ASN A 143 -2.24 -35.43 13.71
N GLY A 144 -3.00 -34.42 14.15
CA GLY A 144 -3.43 -34.26 15.54
C GLY A 144 -2.47 -33.45 16.42
N HIS A 145 -1.49 -32.75 15.85
CA HIS A 145 -0.64 -31.84 16.62
C HIS A 145 -1.38 -30.58 17.04
N ASN A 146 -0.99 -30.01 18.17
CA ASN A 146 -1.63 -28.83 18.75
C ASN A 146 -1.36 -27.57 17.90
N ALA A 147 -2.38 -27.06 17.23
CA ALA A 147 -2.30 -25.86 16.37
C ALA A 147 -1.86 -24.61 17.13
N VAL A 148 -2.27 -24.46 18.40
CA VAL A 148 -1.89 -23.32 19.25
C VAL A 148 -0.40 -23.39 19.64
N ALA A 149 0.13 -24.57 19.87
CA ALA A 149 1.55 -24.76 20.13
C ALA A 149 2.39 -24.46 18.87
N LEU A 150 1.94 -24.95 17.71
CA LEU A 150 2.56 -24.60 16.41
C LEU A 150 2.55 -23.09 16.17
N GLN A 151 1.42 -22.41 16.39
CA GLN A 151 1.31 -20.96 16.24
C GLN A 151 2.35 -20.24 17.12
N ARG A 152 2.44 -20.59 18.41
CA ARG A 152 3.41 -19.97 19.33
C ARG A 152 4.85 -20.23 18.89
N GLY A 153 5.17 -21.46 18.47
CA GLY A 153 6.47 -21.82 17.96
C GLY A 153 6.85 -21.06 16.68
N LEU A 154 5.91 -20.91 15.73
CA LEU A 154 6.11 -20.13 14.50
C LEU A 154 6.45 -18.66 14.81
N ILE A 155 5.72 -18.02 15.73
CA ILE A 155 5.96 -16.63 16.14
C ILE A 155 7.33 -16.49 16.82
N LYS A 156 7.70 -17.39 17.74
CA LYS A 156 9.00 -17.35 18.40
C LYS A 156 10.15 -17.60 17.44
N GLY A 157 10.02 -18.61 16.59
CA GLY A 157 11.03 -18.98 15.60
C GLY A 157 11.25 -17.91 14.56
N SER A 158 10.18 -17.32 14.02
CA SER A 158 10.31 -16.22 13.07
C SER A 158 10.99 -14.99 13.68
N ALA A 159 10.63 -14.62 14.91
CA ALA A 159 11.29 -13.50 15.60
C ALA A 159 12.79 -13.75 15.82
N TRP A 160 13.19 -14.98 16.13
CA TRP A 160 14.60 -15.37 16.25
C TRP A 160 15.32 -15.28 14.90
N ILE A 161 14.72 -15.83 13.82
CA ILE A 161 15.29 -15.79 12.47
C ILE A 161 15.47 -14.34 12.01
N VAL A 162 14.46 -13.49 12.19
CA VAL A 162 14.52 -12.06 11.86
C VAL A 162 15.68 -11.37 12.57
N LYS A 163 15.85 -11.62 13.88
CA LYS A 163 16.98 -11.08 14.62
C LYS A 163 18.31 -11.56 14.05
N LYS A 164 18.43 -12.84 13.72
CA LYS A 164 19.65 -13.42 13.15
C LYS A 164 19.97 -12.86 11.76
N ILE A 165 18.95 -12.66 10.91
CA ILE A 165 19.12 -12.03 9.59
C ILE A 165 19.67 -10.60 9.75
N ARG A 166 19.10 -9.78 10.64
CA ARG A 166 19.58 -8.43 10.91
C ARG A 166 21.01 -8.39 11.46
N GLU A 167 21.39 -9.35 12.30
CA GLU A 167 22.76 -9.48 12.82
C GLU A 167 23.78 -9.81 11.72
N MET A 168 23.35 -10.52 10.67
CA MET A 168 24.19 -10.95 9.55
C MET A 168 24.13 -10.02 8.34
N ALA A 169 23.26 -9.01 8.37
CA ALA A 169 23.12 -8.05 7.30
C ALA A 169 24.39 -7.20 7.16
N THR A 170 24.79 -6.95 5.91
CA THR A 170 25.94 -6.10 5.58
C THR A 170 25.45 -4.67 5.38
N PRO A 171 26.00 -3.67 6.09
CA PRO A 171 25.61 -2.28 5.91
C PRO A 171 25.92 -1.78 4.49
N VAL A 172 25.11 -0.85 4.00
CA VAL A 172 25.22 -0.28 2.66
C VAL A 172 25.73 1.15 2.78
N GLU A 173 26.95 1.41 2.28
CA GLU A 173 27.61 2.69 2.48
C GLU A 173 28.09 3.32 1.15
N THR A 174 28.28 2.51 0.09
CA THR A 174 28.91 2.97 -1.15
C THR A 174 27.88 3.22 -2.25
N TYR A 175 28.18 4.20 -3.11
CA TYR A 175 27.35 4.51 -4.28
C TYR A 175 27.14 3.30 -5.23
N GLU A 176 28.18 2.48 -5.43
CA GLU A 176 28.08 1.28 -6.26
C GLU A 176 27.12 0.25 -5.68
N GLN A 177 27.06 0.15 -4.34
CA GLN A 177 26.07 -0.68 -3.67
C GLN A 177 24.65 -0.12 -3.86
N TYR A 178 24.43 1.19 -3.75
CA TYR A 178 23.14 1.82 -4.04
C TYR A 178 22.67 1.50 -5.46
N LYS A 179 23.59 1.68 -6.44
CA LYS A 179 23.29 1.37 -7.84
C LYS A 179 22.95 -0.10 -8.05
N GLY A 180 23.73 -1.02 -7.45
CA GLY A 180 23.49 -2.47 -7.54
C GLY A 180 22.11 -2.87 -7.01
N ILE A 181 21.72 -2.38 -5.83
CA ILE A 181 20.44 -2.65 -5.21
C ILE A 181 19.29 -2.13 -6.08
N ALA A 182 19.37 -0.86 -6.45
CA ALA A 182 18.32 -0.22 -7.24
C ALA A 182 18.18 -0.87 -8.64
N ALA A 183 19.30 -1.23 -9.28
CA ALA A 183 19.29 -1.90 -10.57
C ALA A 183 18.67 -3.30 -10.50
N LEU A 184 18.93 -4.04 -9.41
CA LEU A 184 18.35 -5.37 -9.20
C LEU A 184 16.83 -5.29 -9.02
N SER A 185 16.36 -4.42 -8.13
CA SER A 185 14.93 -4.26 -7.84
C SER A 185 14.17 -3.71 -9.06
N ALA A 186 14.70 -2.67 -9.73
CA ALA A 186 14.11 -2.12 -10.95
C ALA A 186 14.25 -3.03 -12.18
N GLN A 187 15.06 -4.09 -12.11
CA GLN A 187 15.43 -4.96 -13.26
C GLN A 187 16.03 -4.18 -14.44
N SER A 188 16.67 -3.04 -14.19
CA SER A 188 17.29 -2.16 -15.17
C SER A 188 18.47 -1.40 -14.57
N GLU A 189 19.62 -1.45 -15.26
CA GLU A 189 20.81 -0.67 -14.84
C GLU A 189 20.60 0.84 -14.99
N GLU A 190 19.82 1.27 -15.97
CA GLU A 190 19.52 2.68 -16.22
C GLU A 190 18.70 3.25 -15.08
N TYR A 191 17.61 2.58 -14.70
CA TYR A 191 16.76 2.98 -13.57
C TYR A 191 17.54 2.98 -12.25
N GLY A 192 18.35 1.94 -12.03
CA GLY A 192 19.22 1.86 -10.85
C GLY A 192 20.17 3.04 -10.72
N THR A 193 20.71 3.53 -11.84
CA THR A 193 21.61 4.70 -11.83
C THR A 193 20.86 5.98 -11.45
N VAL A 194 19.67 6.22 -12.04
CA VAL A 194 18.86 7.41 -11.74
C VAL A 194 18.44 7.43 -10.26
N ILE A 195 18.05 6.27 -9.71
CA ILE A 195 17.62 6.14 -8.31
C ILE A 195 18.80 6.33 -7.36
N ALA A 196 19.97 5.73 -7.66
CA ALA A 196 21.17 5.89 -6.85
C ALA A 196 21.63 7.36 -6.83
N ASP A 197 21.58 8.06 -7.97
CA ASP A 197 21.86 9.49 -8.07
C ASP A 197 20.87 10.31 -7.24
N ALA A 198 19.58 9.98 -7.28
CA ALA A 198 18.57 10.65 -6.50
C ALA A 198 18.88 10.53 -5.00
N ILE A 199 19.06 9.31 -4.49
CA ILE A 199 19.33 9.06 -3.07
C ILE A 199 20.68 9.68 -2.64
N HIS A 200 21.71 9.59 -3.48
CA HIS A 200 23.00 10.19 -3.17
C HIS A 200 22.94 11.72 -3.01
N ARG A 201 22.06 12.40 -3.76
CA ARG A 201 21.88 13.86 -3.69
C ARG A 201 20.96 14.32 -2.57
N VAL A 202 19.91 13.55 -2.28
CA VAL A 202 18.90 13.94 -1.29
C VAL A 202 19.20 13.36 0.09
N GLY A 203 19.96 12.27 0.15
CA GLY A 203 20.26 11.51 1.37
C GLY A 203 19.27 10.35 1.57
N ALA A 204 19.60 9.48 2.54
CA ALA A 204 18.81 8.27 2.84
C ALA A 204 17.38 8.59 3.26
N ASP A 205 17.20 9.62 4.08
CA ASP A 205 15.90 10.07 4.60
C ASP A 205 15.18 11.04 3.66
N GLY A 206 15.79 11.36 2.50
CA GLY A 206 15.25 12.32 1.57
C GLY A 206 14.00 11.82 0.84
N ALA A 207 13.10 12.75 0.53
CA ALA A 207 11.91 12.46 -0.23
C ALA A 207 12.23 12.29 -1.72
N ILE A 208 11.73 11.21 -2.31
CA ILE A 208 11.82 10.96 -3.75
C ILE A 208 10.40 10.79 -4.28
N VAL A 209 10.07 11.53 -5.33
CA VAL A 209 8.76 11.50 -5.98
C VAL A 209 8.92 11.06 -7.42
N VAL A 210 8.14 10.09 -7.83
CA VAL A 210 8.05 9.63 -9.21
C VAL A 210 6.87 10.33 -9.90
N ALA A 211 7.08 10.89 -11.07
CA ALA A 211 6.06 11.64 -11.81
C ALA A 211 6.18 11.40 -13.32
N PRO A 212 5.08 11.50 -14.09
CA PRO A 212 5.14 11.43 -15.54
C PRO A 212 5.88 12.64 -16.12
N ALA A 213 6.73 12.38 -17.14
CA ALA A 213 7.36 13.41 -17.96
C ALA A 213 6.49 13.73 -19.18
N GLN A 214 6.78 14.87 -19.82
CA GLN A 214 6.20 15.18 -21.14
C GLN A 214 7.04 14.61 -22.30
N GLY A 215 8.23 14.07 -21.99
CA GLY A 215 9.19 13.49 -22.95
C GLY A 215 9.18 11.97 -22.94
N LEU A 216 10.14 11.38 -23.70
CA LEU A 216 10.34 9.93 -23.77
C LEU A 216 11.51 9.46 -22.88
N GLU A 217 12.31 10.38 -22.35
CA GLU A 217 13.49 10.09 -21.54
C GLU A 217 13.19 10.36 -20.06
N ASP A 218 13.83 9.59 -19.19
CA ASP A 218 13.72 9.76 -17.74
C ASP A 218 14.65 10.89 -17.27
N GLU A 219 14.14 11.82 -16.46
CA GLU A 219 14.90 12.96 -15.96
C GLU A 219 14.88 13.01 -14.43
N LEU A 220 16.04 13.32 -13.82
CA LEU A 220 16.15 13.61 -12.39
C LEU A 220 16.17 15.12 -12.14
N GLN A 221 15.15 15.64 -11.50
CA GLN A 221 15.07 17.03 -11.06
C GLN A 221 15.14 17.12 -9.53
N LEU A 222 15.88 18.09 -9.01
CA LEU A 222 15.92 18.41 -7.59
C LEU A 222 15.07 19.66 -7.35
N THR A 223 14.11 19.55 -6.44
CA THR A 223 13.19 20.62 -6.11
C THR A 223 13.14 20.80 -4.59
N GLU A 224 12.92 22.00 -4.12
CA GLU A 224 12.66 22.21 -2.69
C GLU A 224 11.30 21.63 -2.32
N GLY A 225 11.23 20.92 -1.18
CA GLY A 225 10.02 20.27 -0.71
C GLY A 225 9.98 20.16 0.80
N MET A 226 8.78 20.00 1.35
CA MET A 226 8.53 19.85 2.78
C MET A 226 7.75 18.56 3.07
N GLU A 227 8.32 17.69 3.91
CA GLU A 227 7.62 16.51 4.41
C GLU A 227 7.11 16.76 5.83
N ILE A 228 5.84 16.41 6.06
CA ILE A 228 5.23 16.41 7.39
C ILE A 228 4.78 15.00 7.76
N GLU A 229 5.05 14.59 9.00
CA GLU A 229 4.76 13.24 9.54
C GLU A 229 3.31 13.10 9.96
N VAL A 230 2.40 13.55 9.13
CA VAL A 230 0.95 13.43 9.31
C VAL A 230 0.31 13.22 7.95
N GLY A 231 -0.59 12.26 7.86
CA GLY A 231 -1.28 11.93 6.63
C GLY A 231 -2.76 12.34 6.63
N TRP A 232 -3.52 11.71 5.76
CA TRP A 232 -4.94 12.01 5.57
C TRP A 232 -5.79 11.74 6.83
N ILE A 233 -6.85 12.51 6.99
CA ILE A 233 -7.80 12.40 8.14
C ILE A 233 -8.64 11.12 8.03
N THR A 234 -9.04 10.73 6.83
CA THR A 234 -9.85 9.53 6.57
C THR A 234 -9.47 8.88 5.24
N ASN A 235 -9.49 7.56 5.21
CA ASN A 235 -9.28 6.77 3.99
C ASN A 235 -10.37 6.98 2.93
N LEU A 236 -11.52 7.55 3.30
CA LEU A 236 -12.61 7.85 2.36
C LEU A 236 -12.29 9.03 1.41
N LEU A 237 -11.23 9.80 1.69
CA LEU A 237 -10.70 10.86 0.83
C LEU A 237 -9.54 10.40 -0.04
N VAL A 238 -9.16 9.12 0.05
CA VAL A 238 -8.05 8.56 -0.73
C VAL A 238 -8.54 8.19 -2.13
N LYS A 239 -7.80 8.65 -3.15
CA LYS A 239 -8.09 8.33 -4.55
C LYS A 239 -7.56 6.96 -4.96
N GLU A 240 -6.30 6.72 -4.65
CA GLU A 240 -5.60 5.47 -4.97
C GLU A 240 -5.77 4.50 -3.78
N GLN A 241 -6.89 3.79 -3.75
CA GLN A 241 -7.23 2.95 -2.59
C GLN A 241 -6.27 1.78 -2.38
N GLU A 242 -5.65 1.28 -3.43
CA GLU A 242 -4.65 0.20 -3.37
C GLU A 242 -3.37 0.68 -2.69
N ALA A 243 -2.83 1.81 -3.12
CA ALA A 243 -1.64 2.43 -2.52
C ALA A 243 -1.94 3.22 -1.24
N GLN A 244 -3.22 3.46 -0.90
CA GLN A 244 -3.66 4.32 0.21
C GLN A 244 -3.06 5.73 0.14
N THR A 245 -2.85 6.25 -1.06
CA THR A 245 -2.27 7.55 -1.34
C THR A 245 -3.22 8.46 -2.10
N THR A 246 -3.00 9.75 -2.01
CA THR A 246 -3.69 10.76 -2.83
C THR A 246 -2.66 11.72 -3.37
N THR A 247 -2.53 11.76 -4.69
CA THR A 247 -1.68 12.71 -5.37
C THR A 247 -2.51 13.87 -5.92
N LEU A 248 -2.19 15.09 -5.50
CA LEU A 248 -2.81 16.32 -5.99
C LEU A 248 -1.78 17.09 -6.84
N ALA A 249 -2.14 17.38 -8.09
CA ALA A 249 -1.31 18.18 -9.00
C ALA A 249 -1.73 19.64 -8.92
N LYS A 250 -0.79 20.53 -8.61
CA LYS A 250 -0.99 21.98 -8.44
C LYS A 250 -2.15 22.34 -7.49
N PRO A 251 -2.16 21.77 -6.27
CA PRO A 251 -3.25 22.02 -5.34
C PRO A 251 -3.20 23.43 -4.77
N ARG A 252 -4.38 23.99 -4.49
CA ARG A 252 -4.53 25.12 -3.56
C ARG A 252 -4.47 24.61 -2.14
N VAL A 253 -3.82 25.36 -1.25
CA VAL A 253 -3.60 24.96 0.15
C VAL A 253 -4.33 25.90 1.09
N PHE A 254 -5.22 25.35 1.90
CA PHE A 254 -5.88 26.06 2.98
C PHE A 254 -5.34 25.59 4.33
N VAL A 255 -4.91 26.51 5.20
CA VAL A 255 -4.27 26.20 6.48
C VAL A 255 -5.01 26.88 7.62
N THR A 256 -5.44 26.07 8.61
CA THR A 256 -6.10 26.57 9.83
C THR A 256 -5.68 25.77 11.07
N ASP A 257 -5.68 26.39 12.24
CA ASP A 257 -5.50 25.72 13.53
C ASP A 257 -6.83 25.31 14.19
N GLU A 258 -7.94 25.49 13.47
CA GLU A 258 -9.28 25.21 14.00
C GLU A 258 -9.71 23.77 13.73
N LYS A 259 -10.61 23.30 14.60
CA LYS A 259 -11.38 22.09 14.37
C LYS A 259 -12.66 22.44 13.61
N ILE A 260 -12.83 21.83 12.43
CA ILE A 260 -13.99 22.08 11.55
C ILE A 260 -15.02 20.96 11.75
N THR A 261 -16.25 21.32 12.07
CA THR A 261 -17.32 20.35 12.34
C THR A 261 -18.53 20.51 11.43
N MET A 262 -18.79 21.72 10.97
CA MET A 262 -19.93 22.04 10.11
C MET A 262 -19.48 22.35 8.68
N ILE A 263 -20.21 21.86 7.71
CA ILE A 263 -19.89 22.08 6.29
C ILE A 263 -20.00 23.55 5.89
N ASP A 264 -20.92 24.29 6.53
CA ASP A 264 -21.15 25.72 6.29
C ASP A 264 -19.90 26.57 6.51
N GLU A 265 -18.96 26.11 7.37
CA GLU A 265 -17.69 26.79 7.61
C GLU A 265 -16.77 26.73 6.40
N LEU A 266 -16.85 25.67 5.59
CA LEU A 266 -16.04 25.45 4.40
C LEU A 266 -16.77 25.82 3.09
N LEU A 267 -18.09 25.99 3.12
CA LEU A 267 -18.89 26.17 1.92
C LEU A 267 -18.39 27.33 1.02
N PRO A 268 -18.07 28.53 1.58
CA PRO A 268 -17.57 29.64 0.75
C PRO A 268 -16.20 29.38 0.12
N LEU A 269 -15.36 28.56 0.78
CA LEU A 269 -14.08 28.10 0.24
C LEU A 269 -14.31 27.13 -0.92
N LEU A 270 -15.15 26.10 -0.67
CA LEU A 270 -15.42 25.05 -1.67
C LEU A 270 -16.09 25.62 -2.93
N GLU A 271 -17.00 26.58 -2.80
CA GLU A 271 -17.63 27.25 -3.94
C GLU A 271 -16.59 27.98 -4.81
N LYS A 272 -15.65 28.72 -4.19
CA LYS A 272 -14.60 29.44 -4.91
C LYS A 272 -13.61 28.52 -5.63
N VAL A 273 -13.22 27.42 -4.96
CA VAL A 273 -12.31 26.43 -5.56
C VAL A 273 -13.01 25.63 -6.66
N LEU A 274 -14.31 25.39 -6.53
CA LEU A 274 -15.11 24.74 -7.56
C LEU A 274 -15.16 25.56 -8.86
N ASP A 275 -15.22 26.89 -8.76
CA ASP A 275 -15.21 27.77 -9.93
C ASP A 275 -13.90 27.67 -10.74
N THR A 276 -12.77 27.39 -10.08
CA THR A 276 -11.46 27.24 -10.73
C THR A 276 -11.14 25.80 -11.11
N GLN A 277 -11.83 24.81 -10.53
CA GLN A 277 -11.58 23.37 -10.70
C GLN A 277 -10.15 22.94 -10.32
N GLU A 278 -9.47 23.71 -9.49
CA GLU A 278 -8.14 23.35 -8.97
C GLU A 278 -8.26 22.38 -7.78
N PRO A 279 -7.34 21.40 -7.62
CA PRO A 279 -7.34 20.53 -6.46
C PRO A 279 -7.16 21.30 -5.16
N LEU A 280 -7.73 20.81 -4.05
CA LEU A 280 -7.68 21.47 -2.74
C LEU A 280 -7.04 20.57 -1.68
N LEU A 281 -5.99 21.08 -1.04
CA LEU A 281 -5.43 20.50 0.18
C LEU A 281 -5.89 21.31 1.40
N ILE A 282 -6.54 20.66 2.35
CA ILE A 282 -7.00 21.29 3.59
C ILE A 282 -6.11 20.79 4.73
N ILE A 283 -5.43 21.70 5.43
CA ILE A 283 -4.66 21.40 6.63
C ILE A 283 -5.37 22.04 7.82
N ALA A 284 -5.96 21.23 8.68
CA ALA A 284 -6.74 21.68 9.83
C ALA A 284 -6.38 20.91 11.10
N GLU A 285 -6.75 21.40 12.29
CA GLU A 285 -6.53 20.64 13.53
C GLU A 285 -7.23 19.28 13.47
N ASP A 286 -8.49 19.28 13.06
CA ASP A 286 -9.29 18.09 12.82
C ASP A 286 -10.52 18.45 11.98
N ILE A 287 -11.03 17.51 11.20
CA ILE A 287 -12.29 17.66 10.46
C ILE A 287 -13.18 16.48 10.84
N THR A 288 -14.36 16.77 11.38
CA THR A 288 -15.27 15.73 11.89
C THR A 288 -16.72 16.06 11.56
N GLY A 289 -17.62 15.12 11.83
CA GLY A 289 -19.07 15.34 11.72
C GLY A 289 -19.55 15.64 10.32
N GLU A 290 -20.39 16.66 10.19
CA GLU A 290 -21.04 17.03 8.92
C GLU A 290 -20.05 17.53 7.88
N ALA A 291 -19.02 18.29 8.30
CA ALA A 291 -17.97 18.77 7.40
C ALA A 291 -17.25 17.61 6.71
N LEU A 292 -16.81 16.59 7.47
CA LEU A 292 -16.14 15.42 6.91
C LEU A 292 -17.03 14.65 5.93
N SER A 293 -18.29 14.41 6.31
CA SER A 293 -19.25 13.72 5.46
C SER A 293 -19.52 14.47 4.15
N GLY A 294 -19.59 15.81 4.22
CA GLY A 294 -19.75 16.66 3.05
C GLY A 294 -18.55 16.63 2.11
N LEU A 295 -17.31 16.67 2.64
CA LEU A 295 -16.09 16.55 1.85
C LEU A 295 -16.02 15.20 1.13
N VAL A 296 -16.25 14.10 1.86
CA VAL A 296 -16.26 12.73 1.31
C VAL A 296 -17.32 12.60 0.20
N LEU A 297 -18.50 13.17 0.38
CA LEU A 297 -19.56 13.11 -0.61
C LEU A 297 -19.17 13.85 -1.91
N ASN A 298 -18.54 15.01 -1.81
CA ASN A 298 -18.08 15.79 -2.96
C ASN A 298 -16.92 15.10 -3.69
N GLN A 299 -15.98 14.52 -2.96
CA GLN A 299 -14.88 13.72 -3.51
C GLN A 299 -15.43 12.51 -4.28
N ASN A 300 -16.32 11.71 -3.67
CA ASN A 300 -16.89 10.50 -4.30
C ASN A 300 -17.75 10.82 -5.53
N ARG A 301 -18.33 12.02 -5.60
CA ARG A 301 -19.06 12.49 -6.78
C ARG A 301 -18.15 13.04 -7.88
N GLY A 302 -16.86 13.14 -7.64
CA GLY A 302 -15.90 13.71 -8.57
C GLY A 302 -16.12 15.21 -8.85
N VAL A 303 -16.79 15.92 -7.93
CA VAL A 303 -17.09 17.35 -8.09
C VAL A 303 -15.85 18.19 -7.88
N LEU A 304 -15.01 17.81 -6.91
CA LEU A 304 -13.77 18.51 -6.57
C LEU A 304 -12.74 17.52 -6.08
N ASP A 305 -11.52 17.65 -6.59
CA ASP A 305 -10.35 16.93 -6.12
C ASP A 305 -9.86 17.53 -4.81
N MET A 306 -9.92 16.78 -3.72
CA MET A 306 -9.47 17.31 -2.44
C MET A 306 -8.89 16.23 -1.52
N CYS A 307 -8.01 16.67 -0.62
CA CYS A 307 -7.57 15.87 0.49
C CYS A 307 -7.50 16.71 1.76
N ALA A 308 -7.78 16.09 2.91
CA ALA A 308 -7.71 16.75 4.19
C ALA A 308 -6.67 16.06 5.07
N VAL A 309 -5.75 16.86 5.62
CA VAL A 309 -4.63 16.44 6.44
C VAL A 309 -4.73 17.06 7.83
N LYS A 310 -4.35 16.31 8.85
CA LYS A 310 -4.33 16.81 10.22
C LYS A 310 -3.12 17.70 10.46
N ALA A 311 -3.29 18.78 11.23
CA ALA A 311 -2.19 19.67 11.60
C ALA A 311 -1.13 18.92 12.44
N PRO A 312 0.18 19.04 12.14
CA PRO A 312 1.23 18.35 12.87
C PRO A 312 1.49 18.96 14.24
N GLY A 313 1.68 18.13 15.27
CA GLY A 313 2.05 18.57 16.62
C GLY A 313 0.88 19.05 17.48
N PHE A 314 1.20 19.57 18.67
CA PHE A 314 0.22 20.04 19.66
C PHE A 314 0.62 21.42 20.23
N GLY A 315 -0.36 22.24 20.61
CA GLY A 315 -0.16 23.54 21.27
C GLY A 315 0.66 24.52 20.41
N ASP A 316 1.65 25.17 21.04
CA ASP A 316 2.50 26.18 20.36
C ASP A 316 3.36 25.58 19.25
N VAL A 317 3.74 24.31 19.37
CA VAL A 317 4.50 23.58 18.34
C VAL A 317 3.66 23.45 17.08
N LYS A 318 2.37 23.08 17.20
CA LYS A 318 1.43 23.01 16.08
C LYS A 318 1.37 24.34 15.31
N ARG A 319 1.18 25.45 16.05
CA ARG A 319 1.11 26.78 15.42
C ARG A 319 2.39 27.15 14.68
N ALA A 320 3.54 26.87 15.28
CA ALA A 320 4.82 27.15 14.67
C ALA A 320 5.01 26.35 13.35
N PHE A 321 4.62 25.07 13.32
CA PHE A 321 4.65 24.27 12.11
C PHE A 321 3.65 24.76 11.06
N LEU A 322 2.42 25.10 11.45
CA LEU A 322 1.43 25.66 10.53
C LEU A 322 1.91 26.99 9.90
N GLN A 323 2.58 27.84 10.67
CA GLN A 323 3.21 29.06 10.15
C GLN A 323 4.33 28.75 9.15
N ASP A 324 5.14 27.71 9.40
CA ASP A 324 6.18 27.27 8.48
C ASP A 324 5.58 26.73 7.18
N ILE A 325 4.49 25.95 7.27
CA ILE A 325 3.73 25.49 6.11
C ILE A 325 3.14 26.67 5.32
N CYS A 326 2.57 27.66 6.01
CA CYS A 326 2.07 28.88 5.37
C CYS A 326 3.19 29.65 4.64
N THR A 327 4.38 29.75 5.24
CA THR A 327 5.53 30.39 4.59
C THR A 327 6.00 29.60 3.36
N PHE A 328 5.97 28.27 3.44
CA PHE A 328 6.39 27.37 2.36
C PHE A 328 5.42 27.40 1.18
N THR A 329 4.10 27.45 1.44
CA THR A 329 3.06 27.41 0.42
C THR A 329 2.57 28.78 -0.03
N GLY A 330 2.93 29.85 0.69
CA GLY A 330 2.36 31.17 0.52
C GLY A 330 0.94 31.33 1.04
N ALA A 331 0.40 30.35 1.73
CA ALA A 331 -0.94 30.40 2.31
C ALA A 331 -0.99 31.38 3.48
N LYS A 332 -2.17 31.97 3.68
CA LYS A 332 -2.45 32.76 4.87
C LYS A 332 -2.92 31.85 6.00
N PHE A 333 -2.41 32.09 7.20
CA PHE A 333 -2.78 31.31 8.39
C PHE A 333 -4.10 31.78 8.97
N PHE A 334 -5.13 30.92 8.94
CA PHE A 334 -6.45 31.22 9.50
C PHE A 334 -6.52 30.73 10.95
N THR A 335 -6.74 31.65 11.89
CA THR A 335 -6.87 31.36 13.32
C THR A 335 -7.90 32.27 13.96
N LYS A 336 -8.66 31.74 14.94
CA LYS A 336 -9.65 32.51 15.72
C LYS A 336 -9.04 33.66 16.51
N GLU A 337 -7.77 33.54 16.93
CA GLU A 337 -7.11 34.59 17.69
C GLU A 337 -6.94 35.89 16.88
N LEU A 338 -6.78 35.77 15.57
CA LEU A 338 -6.73 36.93 14.66
C LEU A 338 -8.12 37.37 14.19
N GLY A 339 -9.18 36.72 14.67
CA GLY A 339 -10.55 37.02 14.28
C GLY A 339 -10.90 36.59 12.84
N MET A 340 -10.05 35.79 12.21
CA MET A 340 -10.25 35.27 10.86
C MET A 340 -11.10 34.00 10.92
N LYS A 341 -12.10 33.91 10.06
CA LYS A 341 -12.94 32.71 9.93
C LYS A 341 -12.68 32.03 8.59
N PRO A 342 -12.82 30.70 8.53
CA PRO A 342 -12.74 29.97 7.25
C PRO A 342 -13.72 30.50 6.18
N THR A 343 -14.83 31.12 6.60
CA THR A 343 -15.83 31.76 5.72
C THR A 343 -15.32 32.99 4.96
N ASP A 344 -14.29 33.66 5.47
CA ASP A 344 -13.77 34.92 4.94
C ASP A 344 -12.62 34.71 3.93
N VAL A 345 -12.30 33.45 3.62
CA VAL A 345 -11.19 33.06 2.72
C VAL A 345 -11.39 33.59 1.31
N THR A 346 -10.35 34.17 0.74
CA THR A 346 -10.29 34.53 -0.69
C THR A 346 -9.33 33.60 -1.44
N MET A 347 -9.41 33.56 -2.78
CA MET A 347 -8.48 32.73 -3.58
C MET A 347 -7.02 33.16 -3.41
N ASP A 348 -6.77 34.44 -3.16
CA ASP A 348 -5.44 35.00 -2.93
C ASP A 348 -4.86 34.62 -1.54
N ASP A 349 -5.71 34.20 -0.60
CA ASP A 349 -5.29 33.73 0.72
C ASP A 349 -4.87 32.25 0.72
N LEU A 350 -5.14 31.53 -0.38
CA LEU A 350 -4.77 30.11 -0.55
C LEU A 350 -3.34 29.99 -1.05
N GLY A 351 -2.59 29.07 -0.45
CA GLY A 351 -1.25 28.73 -0.91
C GLY A 351 -1.24 27.93 -2.22
N THR A 352 -0.07 27.83 -2.83
CA THR A 352 0.17 27.07 -4.06
C THR A 352 1.30 26.05 -3.86
N LEU A 353 1.18 24.92 -4.52
CA LEU A 353 2.20 23.90 -4.62
C LEU A 353 2.25 23.37 -6.05
N ASP A 354 3.38 22.84 -6.49
CA ASP A 354 3.45 22.12 -7.75
C ASP A 354 2.82 20.72 -7.63
N ARG A 355 3.07 20.04 -6.50
CA ARG A 355 2.51 18.72 -6.21
C ARG A 355 2.38 18.47 -4.72
N CYS A 356 1.38 17.69 -4.34
CA CYS A 356 1.23 17.18 -2.99
C CYS A 356 0.91 15.68 -3.03
N VAL A 357 1.64 14.87 -2.26
CA VAL A 357 1.38 13.43 -2.08
C VAL A 357 1.02 13.21 -0.63
N VAL A 358 -0.19 12.72 -0.38
CA VAL A 358 -0.71 12.45 0.97
C VAL A 358 -0.84 10.95 1.15
N GLU A 359 -0.10 10.42 2.12
CA GLU A 359 -0.15 9.04 2.55
C GLU A 359 -0.86 8.91 3.92
N LYS A 360 -0.94 7.71 4.44
CA LYS A 360 -1.57 7.46 5.75
C LYS A 360 -0.87 8.16 6.91
N SER A 361 0.45 8.25 6.90
CA SER A 361 1.26 8.74 8.01
C SER A 361 2.10 9.97 7.68
N LYS A 362 2.21 10.34 6.41
CA LYS A 362 3.03 11.46 5.95
C LYS A 362 2.38 12.21 4.80
N THR A 363 2.75 13.46 4.66
CA THR A 363 2.35 14.32 3.53
C THR A 363 3.59 15.01 3.01
N LEU A 364 3.83 14.86 1.72
CA LEU A 364 4.93 15.49 1.00
C LEU A 364 4.39 16.63 0.15
N MET A 365 4.90 17.82 0.36
CA MET A 365 4.59 19.04 -0.39
C MET A 365 5.80 19.44 -1.22
N VAL A 366 5.61 19.62 -2.52
CA VAL A 366 6.66 20.04 -3.46
C VAL A 366 6.40 21.48 -3.85
N SER A 367 7.42 22.35 -3.65
CA SER A 367 7.35 23.78 -3.98
C SER A 367 7.18 24.00 -5.48
N ASP A 368 6.47 25.05 -5.84
CA ASP A 368 6.40 25.62 -7.19
C ASP A 368 7.52 26.66 -7.45
N GLY A 369 8.38 26.93 -6.46
CA GLY A 369 9.44 27.93 -6.52
C GLY A 369 8.99 29.38 -6.27
N ALA A 370 7.70 29.63 -6.13
CA ALA A 370 7.18 31.01 -5.98
C ALA A 370 7.53 31.66 -4.64
N HIS A 371 7.77 30.86 -3.61
CA HIS A 371 7.93 31.31 -2.22
C HIS A 371 9.34 31.07 -1.64
N ASP A 372 10.32 30.66 -2.42
CA ASP A 372 11.69 30.29 -1.98
C ASP A 372 12.41 31.42 -1.23
N GLU A 373 12.19 32.69 -1.63
CA GLU A 373 12.73 33.83 -0.89
C GLU A 373 12.14 33.98 0.51
N ALA A 374 10.86 33.71 0.68
CA ALA A 374 10.18 33.75 1.97
C ALA A 374 10.65 32.62 2.88
N VAL A 375 10.81 31.43 2.31
CA VAL A 375 11.36 30.24 3.00
C VAL A 375 12.79 30.53 3.46
N THR A 376 13.64 31.09 2.61
CA THR A 376 15.03 31.43 2.96
C THR A 376 15.07 32.43 4.12
N LYS A 377 14.27 33.49 4.08
CA LYS A 377 14.18 34.47 5.19
C LYS A 377 13.75 33.81 6.50
N ARG A 378 12.73 32.92 6.41
CA ARG A 378 12.23 32.19 7.58
C ARG A 378 13.29 31.28 8.17
N VAL A 379 14.03 30.56 7.36
CA VAL A 379 15.16 29.72 7.80
C VAL A 379 16.25 30.56 8.50
N ASP A 380 16.58 31.74 7.99
CA ASP A 380 17.56 32.60 8.62
C ASP A 380 17.10 33.19 9.97
N GLU A 381 15.79 33.46 10.11
CA GLU A 381 15.16 33.80 11.40
C GLU A 381 15.27 32.64 12.41
N LEU A 382 14.95 31.44 11.98
CA LEU A 382 15.03 30.25 12.83
C LEU A 382 16.46 29.92 13.24
N LYS A 383 17.44 30.13 12.38
CA LYS A 383 18.87 29.98 12.72
C LYS A 383 19.32 30.96 13.80
N LYS A 384 18.90 32.22 13.73
CA LYS A 384 19.20 33.21 14.79
C LYS A 384 18.60 32.80 16.12
N GLN A 385 17.34 32.30 16.10
CA GLN A 385 16.71 31.79 17.32
C GLN A 385 17.42 30.53 17.83
N LEU A 386 17.92 29.66 16.97
CA LEU A 386 18.68 28.47 17.33
C LEU A 386 19.99 28.88 18.06
N GLU A 387 20.74 29.84 17.53
CA GLU A 387 21.96 30.34 18.15
C GLU A 387 21.68 30.93 19.55
N GLU A 388 20.61 31.70 19.70
CA GLU A 388 20.18 32.25 21.00
C GLU A 388 19.83 31.15 22.01
N LYS A 389 19.12 30.08 21.56
CA LYS A 389 18.72 28.95 22.43
C LYS A 389 19.94 28.10 22.83
N LEU A 390 20.86 27.86 21.92
CA LEU A 390 22.14 27.19 22.21
C LEU A 390 22.96 27.98 23.22
N ALA A 391 23.06 29.33 23.07
CA ALA A 391 23.77 30.21 24.00
C ALA A 391 23.13 30.21 25.41
N THR A 392 21.82 29.95 25.52
CA THR A 392 21.11 29.91 26.80
C THR A 392 21.01 28.50 27.39
N GLY A 393 21.62 27.48 26.79
CA GLY A 393 21.63 26.08 27.27
C GLY A 393 20.30 25.34 27.18
N LYS A 394 19.37 25.79 26.31
CA LYS A 394 18.05 25.20 26.14
C LYS A 394 18.08 24.16 24.99
N GLU A 395 18.77 23.06 25.22
CA GLU A 395 19.00 22.01 24.21
C GLU A 395 17.72 21.48 23.56
N PHE A 396 16.67 21.27 24.32
CA PHE A 396 15.40 20.75 23.80
C PHE A 396 14.67 21.73 22.86
N GLU A 397 14.72 23.04 23.17
CA GLU A 397 14.15 24.06 22.27
C GLU A 397 15.04 24.23 21.02
N ALA A 398 16.35 24.12 21.18
CA ALA A 398 17.30 24.16 20.06
C ALA A 398 17.08 22.99 19.09
N GLN A 399 16.96 21.77 19.58
CA GLN A 399 16.69 20.59 18.75
C GLN A 399 15.39 20.71 17.94
N ARG A 400 14.34 21.30 18.54
CA ARG A 400 13.08 21.56 17.81
C ARG A 400 13.25 22.58 16.68
N LEU A 401 14.02 23.64 16.90
CA LEU A 401 14.31 24.63 15.87
C LEU A 401 15.14 24.01 14.72
N GLU A 402 16.07 23.16 15.07
CA GLU A 402 16.88 22.43 14.09
C GLU A 402 16.02 21.52 13.20
N GLN A 403 15.11 20.75 13.78
CA GLN A 403 14.14 19.92 13.02
C GLN A 403 13.28 20.78 12.08
N ARG A 404 12.82 21.96 12.51
CA ARG A 404 12.02 22.85 11.66
C ARG A 404 12.83 23.39 10.48
N ILE A 405 14.11 23.76 10.72
CA ILE A 405 15.02 24.23 9.66
C ILE A 405 15.25 23.11 8.64
N GLN A 406 15.48 21.87 9.10
CA GLN A 406 15.67 20.72 8.23
C GLN A 406 14.42 20.47 7.37
N LYS A 407 13.22 20.51 7.95
CA LYS A 407 11.96 20.33 7.22
C LYS A 407 11.66 21.42 6.20
N LEU A 408 12.02 22.68 6.48
CA LEU A 408 11.87 23.82 5.55
C LEU A 408 12.86 23.80 4.39
N ARG A 409 14.06 23.23 4.58
CA ARG A 409 15.12 23.11 3.56
C ARG A 409 15.18 21.73 2.92
N GLY A 410 14.13 20.91 3.07
CA GLY A 410 14.10 19.60 2.46
C GLY A 410 14.31 19.69 0.95
N ILE A 411 15.23 18.86 0.44
CA ILE A 411 15.38 18.65 -1.00
C ILE A 411 14.59 17.41 -1.36
N VAL A 412 13.76 17.52 -2.38
CA VAL A 412 12.98 16.42 -2.94
C VAL A 412 13.56 16.10 -4.32
N ALA A 413 13.91 14.83 -4.53
CA ALA A 413 14.24 14.35 -5.86
C ALA A 413 12.96 14.01 -6.60
N ARG A 414 12.74 14.62 -7.76
CA ARG A 414 11.65 14.27 -8.68
C ARG A 414 12.24 13.47 -9.84
N ILE A 415 11.81 12.23 -9.95
CA ILE A 415 12.14 11.39 -11.11
C ILE A 415 10.96 11.51 -12.08
N LEU A 416 11.20 12.16 -13.20
CA LEU A 416 10.23 12.33 -14.28
C LEU A 416 10.38 11.19 -15.25
N LEU A 417 9.33 10.37 -15.42
CA LEU A 417 9.36 9.18 -16.25
C LEU A 417 8.85 9.46 -17.66
N GLY A 418 9.69 9.20 -18.67
CA GLY A 418 9.31 9.22 -20.08
C GLY A 418 8.79 7.86 -20.55
N ALA A 419 7.64 7.85 -21.22
CA ALA A 419 7.09 6.64 -21.81
C ALA A 419 6.29 6.95 -23.09
N ALA A 420 6.19 5.98 -23.99
CA ALA A 420 5.42 6.13 -25.21
C ALA A 420 3.94 5.81 -25.01
N THR A 421 3.60 5.02 -24.01
CA THR A 421 2.22 4.62 -23.67
C THR A 421 1.96 4.72 -22.18
N GLU A 422 0.70 4.88 -21.81
CA GLU A 422 0.26 4.94 -20.40
C GLU A 422 0.57 3.63 -19.65
N ALA A 423 0.38 2.48 -20.29
CA ALA A 423 0.71 1.18 -19.71
C ALA A 423 2.22 1.02 -19.44
N GLU A 424 3.08 1.51 -20.33
CA GLU A 424 4.53 1.54 -20.11
C GLU A 424 4.91 2.46 -18.96
N LEU A 425 4.22 3.61 -18.86
CA LEU A 425 4.45 4.58 -17.79
C LEU A 425 4.12 3.99 -16.42
N GLU A 426 2.98 3.28 -16.30
CA GLU A 426 2.59 2.63 -15.06
C GLU A 426 3.55 1.50 -14.66
N ASP A 427 3.97 0.65 -15.60
CA ASP A 427 4.97 -0.40 -15.33
C ASP A 427 6.31 0.22 -14.87
N LYS A 428 6.78 1.27 -15.56
CA LYS A 428 7.98 2.01 -15.14
C LYS A 428 7.82 2.61 -13.74
N LYS A 429 6.69 3.25 -13.44
CA LYS A 429 6.42 3.88 -12.14
C LYS A 429 6.53 2.86 -11.02
N LEU A 430 5.86 1.72 -11.14
CA LEU A 430 5.92 0.64 -10.15
C LEU A 430 7.35 0.15 -9.91
N ARG A 431 8.13 -0.09 -10.97
CA ARG A 431 9.53 -0.52 -10.85
C ARG A 431 10.42 0.52 -10.15
N TYR A 432 10.20 1.81 -10.42
CA TYR A 432 10.93 2.88 -9.74
C TYR A 432 10.55 2.96 -8.25
N GLU A 433 9.27 2.85 -7.91
CA GLU A 433 8.77 2.88 -6.54
C GLU A 433 9.30 1.70 -5.73
N ASP A 434 9.25 0.49 -6.27
CA ASP A 434 9.81 -0.73 -5.65
C ASP A 434 11.31 -0.59 -5.39
N ALA A 435 12.07 -0.09 -6.38
CA ALA A 435 13.51 0.06 -6.26
C ALA A 435 13.92 1.18 -5.27
N ILE A 436 13.15 2.27 -5.18
CA ILE A 436 13.37 3.32 -4.17
C ILE A 436 13.13 2.75 -2.77
N ASN A 437 12.05 2.00 -2.57
CA ASN A 437 11.71 1.40 -1.29
C ASN A 437 12.74 0.34 -0.88
N ALA A 438 13.14 -0.53 -1.82
CA ALA A 438 14.19 -1.52 -1.59
C ALA A 438 15.52 -0.86 -1.21
N LEU A 439 15.93 0.20 -1.90
CA LEU A 439 17.18 0.89 -1.59
C LEU A 439 17.12 1.60 -0.23
N LYS A 440 16.02 2.28 0.10
CA LYS A 440 15.81 2.88 1.43
C LYS A 440 15.84 1.82 2.54
N GLY A 441 15.17 0.69 2.34
CA GLY A 441 15.21 -0.45 3.26
C GLY A 441 16.62 -1.03 3.43
N GLY A 442 17.39 -1.14 2.34
CA GLY A 442 18.78 -1.59 2.36
C GLY A 442 19.72 -0.65 3.11
N ILE A 443 19.53 0.65 2.98
CA ILE A 443 20.31 1.65 3.73
C ILE A 443 19.98 1.58 5.23
N ALA A 444 18.70 1.38 5.58
CA ALA A 444 18.24 1.36 6.98
C ALA A 444 18.64 0.08 7.73
N GLU A 445 18.47 -1.10 7.12
CA GLU A 445 18.66 -2.40 7.79
C GLU A 445 19.82 -3.24 7.24
N GLY A 446 20.50 -2.77 6.19
CA GLY A 446 21.57 -3.50 5.51
C GLY A 446 21.07 -4.49 4.47
N MET A 447 22.01 -5.19 3.85
CA MET A 447 21.78 -6.12 2.74
C MET A 447 22.13 -7.55 3.12
N VAL A 448 21.39 -8.48 2.54
CA VAL A 448 21.62 -9.93 2.66
C VAL A 448 21.67 -10.57 1.27
N PRO A 449 22.28 -11.78 1.13
CA PRO A 449 22.31 -12.49 -0.15
C PRO A 449 20.91 -12.75 -0.67
N GLY A 450 20.62 -12.35 -1.91
CA GLY A 450 19.32 -12.50 -2.56
C GLY A 450 19.03 -13.92 -3.08
N GLY A 451 18.03 -14.02 -3.95
CA GLY A 451 17.69 -15.29 -4.60
C GLY A 451 17.18 -16.39 -3.65
N GLY A 452 16.64 -16.02 -2.49
CA GLY A 452 16.21 -16.95 -1.45
C GLY A 452 17.36 -17.64 -0.71
N THR A 453 18.61 -17.25 -0.98
CA THR A 453 19.82 -17.81 -0.37
C THR A 453 19.87 -17.57 1.13
N THR A 454 19.48 -16.38 1.58
CA THR A 454 19.41 -16.04 3.01
C THR A 454 18.53 -17.00 3.77
N TYR A 455 17.31 -17.28 3.30
CA TYR A 455 16.44 -18.24 3.94
C TYR A 455 17.01 -19.67 3.93
N ALA A 456 17.59 -20.11 2.80
CA ALA A 456 18.23 -21.41 2.70
C ALA A 456 19.39 -21.54 3.67
N TYR A 457 20.19 -20.49 3.86
CA TYR A 457 21.30 -20.47 4.79
C TYR A 457 20.84 -20.48 6.25
N MET A 458 19.74 -19.76 6.59
CA MET A 458 19.17 -19.76 7.94
C MET A 458 18.75 -21.15 8.42
N THR A 459 18.47 -22.09 7.52
CA THR A 459 18.13 -23.47 7.89
C THR A 459 19.25 -24.20 8.65
N ARG A 460 20.50 -23.73 8.58
CA ARG A 460 21.64 -24.28 9.34
C ARG A 460 21.55 -24.03 10.83
N TYR A 461 20.85 -23.00 11.24
CA TYR A 461 20.69 -22.60 12.63
C TYR A 461 19.49 -23.28 13.31
N ALA A 462 19.05 -24.41 12.76
CA ALA A 462 17.91 -25.16 13.26
C ALA A 462 18.03 -25.50 14.74
N ASP A 463 19.21 -25.98 15.18
CA ASP A 463 19.43 -26.40 16.56
C ASP A 463 19.42 -25.21 17.53
N GLU A 464 20.04 -24.08 17.16
CA GLU A 464 20.00 -22.85 17.96
C GLU A 464 18.56 -22.32 18.09
N MET A 465 17.75 -22.40 17.00
CA MET A 465 16.35 -22.00 17.01
C MET A 465 15.51 -22.94 17.92
N ARG A 466 15.78 -24.22 17.93
CA ARG A 466 15.07 -25.18 18.78
C ARG A 466 15.38 -24.99 20.28
N GLU A 467 16.55 -24.50 20.64
CA GLU A 467 16.91 -24.21 22.04
C GLU A 467 15.97 -23.18 22.70
N ILE A 468 15.37 -22.25 21.92
CA ILE A 468 14.43 -21.25 22.43
C ILE A 468 12.97 -21.73 22.45
N MET A 469 12.71 -22.91 21.87
CA MET A 469 11.37 -23.48 21.75
C MET A 469 11.08 -24.48 22.87
N GLY A 470 9.82 -24.53 23.28
CA GLY A 470 9.38 -25.59 24.20
C GLY A 470 9.15 -26.93 23.47
N PRO A 471 9.07 -28.05 24.20
CA PRO A 471 8.91 -29.39 23.59
C PRO A 471 7.67 -29.53 22.68
N GLU A 472 6.61 -28.80 22.96
CA GLU A 472 5.40 -28.78 22.14
C GLU A 472 5.52 -27.85 20.90
N GLU A 473 6.50 -26.95 20.91
CA GLU A 473 6.73 -25.94 19.87
C GLU A 473 7.81 -26.41 18.86
N ASP A 474 8.54 -27.49 19.16
CA ASP A 474 9.69 -27.97 18.35
C ASP A 474 9.32 -28.28 16.89
N LEU A 475 8.14 -28.81 16.66
CA LEU A 475 7.63 -29.06 15.30
C LEU A 475 7.46 -27.77 14.45
N ALA A 476 7.29 -26.62 15.09
CA ALA A 476 7.26 -25.35 14.38
C ALA A 476 8.62 -24.97 13.77
N ALA A 477 9.71 -25.46 14.35
CA ALA A 477 11.04 -25.30 13.77
C ALA A 477 11.13 -26.04 12.42
N ASP A 478 10.69 -27.30 12.36
CA ASP A 478 10.69 -28.07 11.12
C ASP A 478 9.81 -27.42 10.05
N LEU A 479 8.66 -26.89 10.47
CA LEU A 479 7.75 -26.15 9.59
C LEU A 479 8.39 -24.89 9.01
N LEU A 480 9.08 -24.09 9.83
CA LEU A 480 9.81 -22.90 9.38
C LEU A 480 10.95 -23.27 8.43
N LEU A 481 11.73 -24.32 8.73
CA LEU A 481 12.83 -24.78 7.89
C LEU A 481 12.35 -25.23 6.50
N ALA A 482 11.23 -25.96 6.47
CA ALA A 482 10.62 -26.38 5.21
C ALA A 482 10.15 -25.17 4.39
N ALA A 483 9.45 -24.22 5.03
CA ALA A 483 8.94 -23.02 4.38
C ALA A 483 10.06 -22.10 3.85
N MET A 484 11.11 -21.87 4.65
CA MET A 484 12.28 -21.07 4.24
C MET A 484 13.03 -21.66 3.05
N SER A 485 12.88 -22.95 2.80
CA SER A 485 13.46 -23.61 1.64
C SER A 485 12.72 -23.31 0.33
N ALA A 486 11.45 -22.89 0.40
CA ALA A 486 10.58 -22.75 -0.75
C ALA A 486 10.99 -21.61 -1.73
N PRO A 487 11.38 -20.40 -1.31
CA PRO A 487 11.75 -19.34 -2.24
C PRO A 487 12.93 -19.70 -3.14
N CYS A 488 14.02 -20.22 -2.57
CA CYS A 488 15.19 -20.66 -3.33
C CYS A 488 14.84 -21.78 -4.33
N GLN A 489 14.04 -22.76 -3.91
CA GLN A 489 13.58 -23.83 -4.80
C GLN A 489 12.71 -23.29 -5.95
N GLN A 490 11.81 -22.34 -5.65
CA GLN A 490 10.92 -21.78 -6.67
C GLN A 490 11.68 -20.98 -7.72
N ILE A 491 12.66 -20.17 -7.31
CA ILE A 491 13.53 -19.43 -8.22
C ILE A 491 14.29 -20.39 -9.17
N ALA A 492 14.86 -21.46 -8.60
CA ALA A 492 15.55 -22.47 -9.39
C ALA A 492 14.61 -23.21 -10.37
N ASN A 493 13.39 -23.54 -9.93
CA ASN A 493 12.39 -24.18 -10.77
C ASN A 493 11.95 -23.25 -11.93
N ASN A 494 11.75 -21.97 -11.67
CA ASN A 494 11.44 -20.98 -12.69
C ASN A 494 12.59 -20.80 -13.70
N ALA A 495 13.83 -21.00 -13.25
CA ALA A 495 15.02 -21.02 -14.11
C ALA A 495 15.20 -22.33 -14.92
N GLY A 496 14.34 -23.33 -14.71
CA GLY A 496 14.39 -24.61 -15.40
C GLY A 496 15.38 -25.63 -14.81
N VAL A 497 15.80 -25.43 -13.55
CA VAL A 497 16.70 -26.32 -12.81
C VAL A 497 15.95 -26.96 -11.64
N LEU A 498 16.36 -28.17 -11.24
CA LEU A 498 15.72 -28.87 -10.10
C LEU A 498 15.96 -28.12 -8.78
N GLY A 499 14.92 -27.48 -8.24
CA GLY A 499 14.97 -26.66 -7.03
C GLY A 499 15.58 -27.36 -5.81
N PRO A 500 15.16 -28.59 -5.44
CA PRO A 500 15.75 -29.30 -4.32
C PRO A 500 17.27 -29.53 -4.46
N MET A 501 17.77 -29.75 -5.67
CA MET A 501 19.19 -29.95 -5.92
C MET A 501 20.00 -28.66 -5.71
N VAL A 502 19.44 -27.53 -6.17
CA VAL A 502 20.03 -26.21 -5.97
C VAL A 502 20.05 -25.86 -4.49
N LEU A 503 18.94 -26.07 -3.78
CA LEU A 503 18.83 -25.80 -2.35
C LEU A 503 19.90 -26.52 -1.53
N GLU A 504 20.09 -27.84 -1.74
CA GLU A 504 21.09 -28.61 -1.01
C GLU A 504 22.53 -28.13 -1.27
N LYS A 505 22.80 -27.69 -2.50
CA LYS A 505 24.10 -27.08 -2.81
C LYS A 505 24.28 -25.73 -2.11
N VAL A 506 23.26 -24.86 -2.12
CA VAL A 506 23.29 -23.55 -1.46
C VAL A 506 23.47 -23.73 0.06
N LYS A 507 22.79 -24.68 0.68
CA LYS A 507 22.96 -25.00 2.10
C LYS A 507 24.39 -25.38 2.47
N MET A 508 25.21 -25.91 1.56
CA MET A 508 26.60 -26.31 1.81
C MET A 508 27.62 -25.16 1.57
N GLN A 509 27.18 -24.02 0.99
CA GLN A 509 28.08 -22.92 0.66
C GLN A 509 28.34 -22.00 1.86
N GLU A 510 29.33 -21.13 1.76
CA GLU A 510 29.58 -20.07 2.74
C GLU A 510 28.54 -18.95 2.65
N TRP A 511 28.47 -18.11 3.68
CA TRP A 511 27.59 -16.94 3.67
C TRP A 511 27.95 -16.02 2.49
N GLY A 512 26.96 -15.58 1.76
CA GLY A 512 27.11 -14.76 0.55
C GLY A 512 27.12 -15.57 -0.75
N VAL A 513 27.47 -16.85 -0.73
CA VAL A 513 27.49 -17.70 -1.94
C VAL A 513 26.14 -18.36 -2.16
N GLY A 514 25.54 -18.12 -3.33
CA GLY A 514 24.24 -18.67 -3.69
C GLY A 514 24.14 -19.01 -5.17
N PHE A 515 22.93 -19.31 -5.63
CA PHE A 515 22.63 -19.68 -6.99
C PHE A 515 22.16 -18.45 -7.79
N ASN A 516 22.93 -18.04 -8.80
CA ASN A 516 22.51 -17.05 -9.78
C ASN A 516 21.61 -17.70 -10.84
N ALA A 517 20.31 -17.43 -10.76
CA ALA A 517 19.34 -18.02 -11.68
C ALA A 517 19.41 -17.44 -13.12
N ALA A 518 20.06 -16.30 -13.33
CA ALA A 518 20.27 -15.72 -14.65
C ALA A 518 21.36 -16.49 -15.43
N THR A 519 22.53 -16.72 -14.77
CA THR A 519 23.70 -17.42 -15.35
C THR A 519 23.67 -18.93 -15.14
N LEU A 520 22.89 -19.42 -14.18
CA LEU A 520 22.84 -20.82 -13.71
C LEU A 520 24.13 -21.28 -12.99
N GLU A 521 24.90 -20.34 -12.45
CA GLU A 521 26.15 -20.59 -11.75
C GLU A 521 26.03 -20.32 -10.24
N TYR A 522 27.00 -20.81 -9.46
CA TYR A 522 27.11 -20.54 -8.04
C TYR A 522 28.24 -19.53 -7.82
N GLU A 523 27.93 -18.40 -7.23
CA GLU A 523 28.86 -17.29 -7.04
C GLU A 523 28.56 -16.52 -5.76
N ASN A 524 29.44 -15.60 -5.37
CA ASN A 524 29.18 -14.68 -4.28
C ASN A 524 28.13 -13.63 -4.73
N LEU A 525 26.92 -13.78 -4.23
CA LEU A 525 25.78 -12.95 -4.64
C LEU A 525 25.93 -11.50 -4.19
N LEU A 526 26.59 -11.27 -3.04
CA LEU A 526 26.84 -9.91 -2.55
C LEU A 526 27.83 -9.16 -3.46
N GLU A 527 28.86 -9.84 -3.97
CA GLU A 527 29.81 -9.27 -4.92
C GLU A 527 29.20 -9.11 -6.32
N ALA A 528 28.32 -10.05 -6.71
CA ALA A 528 27.61 -10.01 -7.98
C ALA A 528 26.46 -8.97 -7.99
N GLY A 529 26.21 -8.29 -6.87
CA GLY A 529 25.11 -7.32 -6.73
C GLY A 529 23.72 -7.96 -6.58
N ILE A 530 23.63 -9.30 -6.42
CA ILE A 530 22.37 -10.02 -6.23
C ILE A 530 22.05 -10.11 -4.73
N CYS A 531 21.52 -9.02 -4.20
CA CYS A 531 21.27 -8.89 -2.77
C CYS A 531 19.90 -8.28 -2.52
N ASP A 532 19.23 -8.74 -1.47
CA ASP A 532 17.95 -8.25 -1.01
C ASP A 532 18.14 -7.35 0.21
N PRO A 533 17.34 -6.30 0.40
CA PRO A 533 17.30 -5.58 1.67
C PRO A 533 16.90 -6.52 2.80
N ALA A 534 17.56 -6.40 3.96
CA ALA A 534 17.21 -7.21 5.13
C ALA A 534 15.77 -6.95 5.57
N SER A 535 15.28 -5.71 5.43
CA SER A 535 13.88 -5.34 5.69
C SER A 535 12.89 -6.15 4.85
N VAL A 536 13.11 -6.27 3.53
CA VAL A 536 12.26 -7.05 2.62
C VAL A 536 12.20 -8.51 3.06
N THR A 537 13.38 -9.11 3.27
CA THR A 537 13.49 -10.50 3.71
C THR A 537 12.80 -10.74 5.05
N THR A 538 12.98 -9.86 6.02
CA THR A 538 12.38 -10.01 7.37
C THR A 538 10.86 -9.81 7.35
N TRP A 539 10.36 -8.76 6.69
CA TRP A 539 8.92 -8.50 6.61
C TRP A 539 8.16 -9.56 5.82
N ALA A 540 8.74 -10.09 4.73
CA ALA A 540 8.13 -11.19 3.99
C ALA A 540 7.91 -12.43 4.87
N LEU A 541 8.90 -12.77 5.71
CA LEU A 541 8.78 -13.89 6.65
C LEU A 541 7.77 -13.61 7.77
N GLU A 542 7.84 -12.44 8.42
CA GLU A 542 6.94 -12.09 9.53
C GLU A 542 5.47 -12.06 9.08
N ASN A 543 5.17 -11.47 7.93
CA ASN A 543 3.81 -11.41 7.41
C ASN A 543 3.31 -12.79 6.98
N ALA A 544 4.13 -13.60 6.31
CA ALA A 544 3.78 -14.97 5.97
C ALA A 544 3.48 -15.82 7.21
N VAL A 545 4.32 -15.72 8.25
CA VAL A 545 4.10 -16.42 9.52
C VAL A 545 2.85 -15.93 10.23
N SER A 546 2.60 -14.61 10.27
CA SER A 546 1.41 -14.04 10.93
C SER A 546 0.11 -14.58 10.33
N ILE A 547 0.01 -14.59 9.00
CA ILE A 547 -1.18 -15.09 8.29
C ILE A 547 -1.30 -16.60 8.42
N SER A 548 -0.21 -17.35 8.20
CA SER A 548 -0.22 -18.81 8.29
C SER A 548 -0.56 -19.30 9.69
N ALA A 549 -0.01 -18.67 10.74
CA ALA A 549 -0.29 -19.00 12.12
C ALA A 549 -1.77 -18.78 12.48
N SER A 550 -2.39 -17.73 11.95
CA SER A 550 -3.83 -17.48 12.12
C SER A 550 -4.67 -18.52 11.40
N LEU A 551 -4.29 -18.88 10.16
CA LEU A 551 -4.99 -19.89 9.36
C LEU A 551 -4.92 -21.28 9.99
N LEU A 552 -3.75 -21.70 10.45
CA LEU A 552 -3.54 -23.02 11.09
C LEU A 552 -4.35 -23.18 12.37
N ASN A 553 -4.62 -22.11 13.10
CA ASN A 553 -5.42 -22.09 14.32
C ASN A 553 -6.93 -21.92 14.04
N THR A 554 -7.35 -21.84 12.76
CA THR A 554 -8.76 -21.69 12.39
C THR A 554 -9.49 -23.02 12.49
N GLU A 555 -10.62 -23.06 13.19
CA GLU A 555 -11.48 -24.24 13.36
C GLU A 555 -12.80 -24.13 12.58
N ALA A 556 -13.26 -22.90 12.28
CA ALA A 556 -14.49 -22.68 11.55
C ALA A 556 -14.37 -21.50 10.57
N ILE A 557 -15.06 -21.59 9.45
CA ILE A 557 -15.22 -20.51 8.47
C ILE A 557 -16.70 -20.16 8.39
N VAL A 558 -17.02 -18.89 8.33
CA VAL A 558 -18.36 -18.37 8.08
C VAL A 558 -18.29 -17.50 6.82
N ALA A 559 -18.86 -18.00 5.74
CA ALA A 559 -18.91 -17.31 4.44
C ALA A 559 -20.34 -17.03 4.01
N ASP A 560 -20.54 -16.06 3.14
CA ASP A 560 -21.84 -15.85 2.50
C ASP A 560 -22.15 -17.01 1.54
N GLU A 561 -23.39 -17.49 1.54
CA GLU A 561 -23.83 -18.51 0.60
C GLU A 561 -24.19 -17.83 -0.73
N VAL A 562 -23.51 -18.22 -1.81
CA VAL A 562 -23.89 -17.77 -3.16
C VAL A 562 -25.17 -18.50 -3.55
N LYS A 563 -26.31 -17.83 -3.53
CA LYS A 563 -27.51 -18.33 -4.17
C LYS A 563 -27.41 -18.06 -5.65
N PHE A 564 -27.24 -19.09 -6.44
CA PHE A 564 -27.52 -19.02 -7.87
C PHE A 564 -29.05 -18.92 -8.03
N ASP A 565 -29.56 -17.75 -8.34
CA ASP A 565 -30.94 -17.59 -8.78
C ASP A 565 -31.05 -18.20 -10.18
N GLU A 566 -31.56 -19.45 -10.26
CA GLU A 566 -31.90 -20.07 -11.54
C GLU A 566 -32.94 -19.22 -12.33
N ASP A 567 -33.71 -18.38 -11.65
CA ASP A 567 -34.67 -17.45 -12.27
C ASP A 567 -33.98 -16.27 -12.99
N SER A 568 -32.74 -15.90 -12.64
CA SER A 568 -31.99 -14.83 -13.36
C SER A 568 -31.52 -15.29 -14.76
N LEU A 569 -31.23 -16.58 -14.92
CA LEU A 569 -30.85 -17.17 -16.21
C LEU A 569 -32.03 -17.30 -17.18
N LEU A 570 -33.25 -17.35 -16.66
CA LEU A 570 -34.46 -17.40 -17.50
C LEU A 570 -34.89 -16.01 -17.99
N GLN A 571 -34.50 -14.93 -17.31
CA GLN A 571 -34.83 -13.57 -17.75
C GLN A 571 -33.86 -13.05 -18.85
N GLU A 572 -32.65 -13.59 -18.97
CA GLU A 572 -31.73 -13.25 -20.08
C GLU A 572 -32.10 -13.92 -21.40
N GLN A 573 -32.92 -15.00 -21.38
CA GLN A 573 -33.38 -15.65 -22.60
C GLN A 573 -34.61 -14.98 -23.23
N ASP A 574 -35.33 -14.15 -22.50
CA ASP A 574 -36.55 -13.47 -23.01
C ASP A 574 -36.31 -12.07 -23.60
N VAL A 575 -35.07 -11.55 -23.58
CA VAL A 575 -34.68 -10.26 -24.22
C VAL A 575 -34.08 -10.48 -25.62
N GLY A 576 -34.15 -11.66 -26.14
CA GLY A 576 -33.66 -12.04 -27.47
C GLY A 576 -34.74 -12.11 -28.52
N VAL A 577 -35.34 -11.02 -28.99
CA VAL A 577 -35.78 -10.84 -30.39
C VAL A 577 -36.03 -9.36 -30.65
N GLY A 578 -35.08 -8.72 -31.23
CA GLY A 578 -35.13 -7.34 -31.69
C GLY A 578 -33.88 -6.95 -32.49
N ILE A 579 -33.38 -7.90 -33.30
CA ILE A 579 -32.34 -7.57 -34.28
C ILE A 579 -32.98 -6.87 -35.47
N GLY A 580 -33.15 -5.55 -35.34
CA GLY A 580 -33.39 -4.66 -36.45
C GLY A 580 -32.05 -4.08 -36.93
N ASN A 581 -31.60 -4.57 -38.08
CA ASN A 581 -30.63 -3.97 -39.01
C ASN A 581 -30.04 -2.61 -38.64
N LYS A 582 -28.79 -2.58 -38.13
CA LYS A 582 -27.83 -1.48 -38.31
C LYS A 582 -26.41 -2.03 -38.46
N ALA A 583 -26.23 -2.87 -39.45
CA ALA A 583 -24.89 -3.20 -39.97
C ALA A 583 -24.76 -2.53 -41.33
N GLN A 584 -24.49 -1.22 -41.33
CA GLN A 584 -23.98 -0.47 -42.50
C GLN A 584 -23.72 0.98 -42.07
N GLN A 585 -22.57 1.23 -41.48
CA GLN A 585 -21.87 2.52 -41.52
C GLN A 585 -20.66 2.43 -40.58
N TYR A 586 -19.55 1.95 -41.15
CA TYR A 586 -18.17 2.31 -40.80
C TYR A 586 -17.27 1.35 -41.58
N ALA A 587 -17.27 1.57 -42.91
CA ALA A 587 -16.14 1.24 -43.76
C ALA A 587 -15.64 2.59 -44.28
N TRP A 588 -14.53 3.04 -43.75
CA TRP A 588 -13.39 3.74 -44.37
C TRP A 588 -12.40 4.09 -43.26
#